data_e3fa15b6c10ebd32ab7888d18ac5a905
#
_entry.id   e3fa15b6c10ebd32ab7888d18ac5a905
#
_cell.length_a   1.000
_cell.length_b   1.000
_cell.length_c   1.000
_cell.angle_alpha   90.00
_cell.angle_beta   90.00
_cell.angle_gamma   90.00
#
_symmetry.space_group_name_H-M   'P 1'
#
loop_
_entity.id
_entity.type
_entity.pdbx_description
1 polymer ?
#
loop_
_entity_poly.entity_id
_entity_poly.type
_entity_poly.pdbx_seq_one_letter_code
_entity_poly.pdbx_strand_id
1 'polypeptide(L)'
;LVDDPARAGYYAPGGLEGKIILDPMIGGGTTLHEAIRLGAGVIGLDIDPIPVLQARATLTEGRLAALRAGFDRFHAALRDEIGDGFRTHCPVCDEPAPAWYALHGARRRCACGEVVVVDSLVIRQQPDGATLCLCPRCGELDAGDGHVCTAASTFLIEKTQMVCPTCGGAYEDLTTVPFYARYRLLVVAGHCPAHGLFHRAPDWRDHERLAAADARRAALPFAPEAFGVVSGDKSAQLLRRGIHSYLDLFSSRQLAFLDAAGRYLPEEPLVRLNLALLVSTALEFNSMLCGYKGTEQRRSGAVRHTFAYHGYAFPYTALETNPLYPRQASGTLLKLYTGRIDRARRWAARPQERSLDTARATFVPIPGERDSGQ
;
A
#
# COMPACT_ATOMS: atom_id res chain seq x y z
N LEU A 1 17.41 -21.49 -27.45
CA LEU A 1 16.21 -21.88 -26.67
C LEU A 1 14.92 -21.92 -27.49
N VAL A 2 14.83 -21.17 -28.59
CA VAL A 2 13.66 -21.15 -29.48
C VAL A 2 13.55 -22.44 -30.30
N ASP A 3 14.67 -23.10 -30.54
CA ASP A 3 14.77 -24.32 -31.38
C ASP A 3 14.75 -25.62 -30.54
N ASP A 4 14.42 -25.54 -29.24
CA ASP A 4 14.30 -26.73 -28.41
C ASP A 4 12.97 -27.45 -28.70
N PRO A 5 13.01 -28.71 -29.22
CA PRO A 5 11.80 -29.47 -29.53
C PRO A 5 10.86 -29.69 -28.33
N ALA A 6 11.40 -29.81 -27.12
CA ALA A 6 10.61 -29.92 -25.90
C ALA A 6 9.81 -28.64 -25.63
N ARG A 7 10.40 -27.48 -25.92
CA ARG A 7 9.72 -26.19 -25.78
C ARG A 7 8.66 -25.98 -26.87
N ALA A 8 8.93 -26.37 -28.10
CA ALA A 8 7.94 -26.34 -29.18
C ALA A 8 6.71 -27.19 -28.84
N GLY A 9 6.91 -28.38 -28.24
CA GLY A 9 5.81 -29.21 -27.74
C GLY A 9 5.03 -28.60 -26.60
N TYR A 10 5.70 -27.84 -25.70
CA TYR A 10 5.04 -27.14 -24.61
C TYR A 10 4.08 -26.04 -25.10
N TYR A 11 4.46 -25.31 -26.12
CA TYR A 11 3.65 -24.23 -26.68
C TYR A 11 2.68 -24.65 -27.79
N ALA A 12 2.71 -25.93 -28.20
CA ALA A 12 1.77 -26.43 -29.19
C ALA A 12 0.32 -26.30 -28.66
N PRO A 13 -0.59 -25.65 -29.39
CA PRO A 13 -1.99 -25.58 -29.00
C PRO A 13 -2.61 -26.96 -29.09
N GLY A 14 -3.60 -27.22 -28.21
CA GLY A 14 -4.30 -28.48 -28.20
C GLY A 14 -3.67 -29.56 -27.33
N GLY A 15 -4.20 -30.74 -27.44
CA GLY A 15 -3.76 -31.93 -26.68
C GLY A 15 -4.60 -32.24 -25.44
N LEU A 16 -5.45 -31.32 -25.00
CA LEU A 16 -6.40 -31.53 -23.91
C LEU A 16 -7.86 -31.26 -24.32
N GLU A 17 -8.15 -31.20 -25.63
CA GLU A 17 -9.50 -31.01 -26.15
C GLU A 17 -10.45 -32.11 -25.61
N GLY A 18 -11.62 -31.68 -25.15
CA GLY A 18 -12.62 -32.56 -24.56
C GLY A 18 -12.29 -33.08 -23.17
N LYS A 19 -11.15 -32.67 -22.58
CA LYS A 19 -10.83 -32.95 -21.18
C LYS A 19 -11.35 -31.85 -20.27
N ILE A 20 -11.64 -32.23 -19.01
CA ILE A 20 -11.96 -31.33 -17.95
C ILE A 20 -10.87 -31.42 -16.88
N ILE A 21 -10.21 -30.33 -16.58
CA ILE A 21 -9.18 -30.24 -15.55
C ILE A 21 -9.81 -29.63 -14.30
N LEU A 22 -9.71 -30.33 -13.19
CA LEU A 22 -10.12 -29.85 -11.86
C LEU A 22 -8.87 -29.45 -11.08
N ASP A 23 -8.83 -28.20 -10.65
CA ASP A 23 -7.83 -27.70 -9.68
C ASP A 23 -8.55 -27.30 -8.38
N PRO A 24 -8.38 -28.06 -7.28
CA PRO A 24 -9.07 -27.78 -6.02
C PRO A 24 -8.37 -26.71 -5.15
N MET A 25 -7.21 -26.17 -5.58
CA MET A 25 -6.44 -25.14 -4.89
C MET A 25 -5.79 -24.21 -5.91
N ILE A 26 -6.62 -23.44 -6.62
CA ILE A 26 -6.22 -22.68 -7.82
C ILE A 26 -5.18 -21.62 -7.55
N GLY A 27 -5.09 -21.06 -6.33
CA GLY A 27 -4.16 -19.98 -6.02
C GLY A 27 -4.23 -18.86 -7.05
N GLY A 28 -3.15 -18.55 -7.73
CA GLY A 28 -3.10 -17.54 -8.79
C GLY A 28 -3.77 -17.93 -10.12
N GLY A 29 -4.28 -19.14 -10.26
CA GLY A 29 -4.99 -19.60 -11.47
C GLY A 29 -4.10 -20.11 -12.61
N THR A 30 -2.80 -20.31 -12.37
CA THR A 30 -1.84 -20.74 -13.42
C THR A 30 -2.24 -22.05 -14.07
N THR A 31 -2.68 -23.06 -13.28
CA THR A 31 -3.14 -24.35 -13.80
C THR A 31 -4.33 -24.17 -14.74
N LEU A 32 -5.29 -23.31 -14.38
CA LEU A 32 -6.47 -23.06 -15.22
C LEU A 32 -6.08 -22.37 -16.53
N HIS A 33 -5.16 -21.42 -16.47
CA HIS A 33 -4.63 -20.73 -17.65
C HIS A 33 -3.99 -21.71 -18.64
N GLU A 34 -3.08 -22.55 -18.14
CA GLU A 34 -2.38 -23.52 -18.98
C GLU A 34 -3.32 -24.59 -19.54
N ALA A 35 -4.28 -25.06 -18.75
CA ALA A 35 -5.27 -26.03 -19.21
C ALA A 35 -6.16 -25.48 -20.32
N ILE A 36 -6.65 -24.23 -20.19
CA ILE A 36 -7.42 -23.53 -21.22
C ILE A 36 -6.59 -23.36 -22.49
N ARG A 37 -5.33 -22.93 -22.37
CA ARG A 37 -4.40 -22.80 -23.50
C ARG A 37 -4.25 -24.09 -24.30
N LEU A 38 -4.30 -25.23 -23.62
CA LEU A 38 -4.23 -26.58 -24.24
C LEU A 38 -5.59 -27.13 -24.69
N GLY A 39 -6.66 -26.35 -24.61
CA GLY A 39 -7.99 -26.70 -25.11
C GLY A 39 -8.89 -27.43 -24.09
N ALA A 40 -8.52 -27.52 -22.83
CA ALA A 40 -9.35 -28.15 -21.80
C ALA A 40 -10.47 -27.25 -21.29
N GLY A 41 -11.59 -27.85 -20.86
CA GLY A 41 -12.50 -27.22 -19.92
C GLY A 41 -11.89 -27.22 -18.51
N VAL A 42 -12.19 -26.20 -17.68
CA VAL A 42 -11.60 -26.09 -16.34
C VAL A 42 -12.64 -25.91 -15.26
N ILE A 43 -12.36 -26.48 -14.09
CA ILE A 43 -13.11 -26.25 -12.85
C ILE A 43 -12.06 -25.89 -11.79
N GLY A 44 -12.18 -24.70 -11.21
CA GLY A 44 -11.26 -24.22 -10.18
C GLY A 44 -11.97 -23.95 -8.86
N LEU A 45 -11.35 -24.36 -7.76
CA LEU A 45 -11.83 -24.08 -6.41
C LEU A 45 -10.67 -23.56 -5.56
N ASP A 46 -11.00 -22.78 -4.54
CA ASP A 46 -10.08 -22.39 -3.49
C ASP A 46 -10.86 -22.17 -2.18
N ILE A 47 -10.20 -22.37 -1.06
CA ILE A 47 -10.77 -22.07 0.26
C ILE A 47 -10.86 -20.55 0.50
N ASP A 48 -9.94 -19.81 -0.10
CA ASP A 48 -9.93 -18.33 -0.07
C ASP A 48 -10.72 -17.81 -1.30
N PRO A 49 -11.71 -16.94 -1.12
CA PRO A 49 -12.47 -16.36 -2.22
C PRO A 49 -11.62 -15.44 -3.13
N ILE A 50 -10.54 -14.86 -2.64
CA ILE A 50 -9.72 -13.92 -3.43
C ILE A 50 -9.06 -14.58 -4.64
N PRO A 51 -8.39 -15.74 -4.53
CA PRO A 51 -7.90 -16.49 -5.69
C PRO A 51 -8.98 -16.78 -6.73
N VAL A 52 -10.18 -17.17 -6.30
CA VAL A 52 -11.31 -17.43 -7.23
C VAL A 52 -11.68 -16.16 -8.00
N LEU A 53 -11.76 -15.02 -7.30
CA LEU A 53 -12.06 -13.73 -7.92
C LEU A 53 -10.93 -13.28 -8.87
N GLN A 54 -9.67 -13.52 -8.50
CA GLN A 54 -8.50 -13.21 -9.34
C GLN A 54 -8.49 -14.06 -10.62
N ALA A 55 -8.69 -15.37 -10.50
CA ALA A 55 -8.78 -16.26 -11.64
C ALA A 55 -9.93 -15.84 -12.57
N ARG A 56 -11.12 -15.53 -12.01
CA ARG A 56 -12.26 -15.04 -12.79
C ARG A 56 -11.95 -13.72 -13.51
N ALA A 57 -11.30 -12.77 -12.83
CA ALA A 57 -10.91 -11.49 -13.44
C ALA A 57 -9.90 -11.68 -14.58
N THR A 58 -8.98 -12.64 -14.44
CA THR A 58 -7.92 -12.90 -15.41
C THR A 58 -8.42 -13.67 -16.62
N LEU A 59 -9.25 -14.72 -16.39
CA LEU A 59 -9.75 -15.60 -17.45
C LEU A 59 -10.96 -15.04 -18.21
N THR A 60 -11.59 -13.96 -17.71
CA THR A 60 -12.72 -13.33 -18.42
C THR A 60 -12.18 -12.33 -19.42
N GLU A 61 -12.59 -12.46 -20.68
CA GLU A 61 -12.27 -11.50 -21.74
C GLU A 61 -12.78 -10.09 -21.40
N GLY A 62 -11.96 -9.08 -21.64
CA GLY A 62 -12.30 -7.70 -21.35
C GLY A 62 -11.56 -6.69 -22.22
N ARG A 63 -12.27 -5.67 -22.66
CA ARG A 63 -11.70 -4.60 -23.47
C ARG A 63 -10.88 -3.65 -22.61
N LEU A 64 -9.59 -3.50 -22.90
CA LEU A 64 -8.69 -2.60 -22.18
C LEU A 64 -9.25 -1.16 -22.11
N ALA A 65 -9.88 -0.67 -23.18
CA ALA A 65 -10.48 0.66 -23.20
C ALA A 65 -11.63 0.82 -22.17
N ALA A 66 -12.47 -0.21 -21.98
CA ALA A 66 -13.55 -0.17 -20.99
C ALA A 66 -12.98 -0.18 -19.54
N LEU A 67 -12.00 -1.01 -19.27
CA LEU A 67 -11.29 -1.04 -17.98
C LEU A 67 -10.61 0.30 -17.69
N ARG A 68 -9.98 0.93 -18.68
CA ARG A 68 -9.36 2.24 -18.54
C ARG A 68 -10.37 3.33 -18.24
N ALA A 69 -11.43 3.43 -19.05
CA ALA A 69 -12.48 4.41 -18.84
C ALA A 69 -13.19 4.23 -17.48
N GLY A 70 -13.41 2.98 -17.06
CA GLY A 70 -13.94 2.65 -15.74
C GLY A 70 -13.01 3.11 -14.61
N PHE A 71 -11.71 2.84 -14.73
CA PHE A 71 -10.72 3.31 -13.77
C PHE A 71 -10.65 4.84 -13.69
N ASP A 72 -10.61 5.52 -14.83
CA ASP A 72 -10.51 6.98 -14.88
C ASP A 72 -11.71 7.65 -14.18
N ARG A 73 -12.95 7.17 -14.44
CA ARG A 73 -14.16 7.65 -13.74
C ARG A 73 -14.14 7.35 -12.25
N PHE A 74 -13.79 6.13 -11.87
CA PHE A 74 -13.69 5.70 -10.50
C PHE A 74 -12.65 6.55 -9.72
N HIS A 75 -11.46 6.71 -10.29
CA HIS A 75 -10.39 7.50 -9.67
C HIS A 75 -10.75 8.99 -9.55
N ALA A 76 -11.45 9.56 -10.54
CA ALA A 76 -11.95 10.93 -10.49
C ALA A 76 -12.96 11.12 -9.35
N ALA A 77 -13.98 10.25 -9.26
CA ALA A 77 -14.99 10.29 -8.20
C ALA A 77 -14.36 10.20 -6.79
N LEU A 78 -13.38 9.33 -6.61
CA LEU A 78 -12.64 9.24 -5.34
C LEU A 78 -11.89 10.54 -5.02
N ARG A 79 -11.22 11.14 -5.99
CA ARG A 79 -10.51 12.41 -5.78
C ARG A 79 -11.45 13.55 -5.42
N ASP A 80 -12.61 13.60 -6.04
CA ASP A 80 -13.59 14.65 -5.80
C ASP A 80 -14.20 14.55 -4.39
N GLU A 81 -14.43 13.34 -3.87
CA GLU A 81 -15.03 13.16 -2.55
C GLU A 81 -14.03 13.22 -1.40
N ILE A 82 -12.90 12.52 -1.51
CA ILE A 82 -11.98 12.34 -0.38
C ILE A 82 -10.60 12.94 -0.61
N GLY A 83 -10.32 13.47 -1.81
CA GLY A 83 -9.00 13.95 -2.18
C GLY A 83 -8.50 15.09 -1.29
N ASP A 84 -9.39 15.93 -0.76
CA ASP A 84 -9.01 17.04 0.13
C ASP A 84 -8.38 16.55 1.44
N GLY A 85 -8.81 15.40 1.97
CA GLY A 85 -8.21 14.75 3.14
C GLY A 85 -6.72 14.38 2.96
N PHE A 86 -6.24 14.28 1.71
CA PHE A 86 -4.86 13.99 1.34
C PHE A 86 -4.12 15.20 0.74
N ARG A 87 -4.57 16.42 1.02
CA ARG A 87 -3.86 17.65 0.65
C ARG A 87 -2.94 18.13 1.77
N THR A 88 -1.96 18.92 1.39
CA THR A 88 -1.04 19.64 2.27
C THR A 88 -0.67 20.97 1.58
N HIS A 89 0.32 21.70 2.07
CA HIS A 89 0.78 22.95 1.50
C HIS A 89 2.28 22.91 1.26
N CYS A 90 2.71 23.56 0.19
CA CYS A 90 4.12 23.72 -0.13
C CYS A 90 4.80 24.63 0.90
N PRO A 91 5.92 24.25 1.52
CA PRO A 91 6.60 25.10 2.50
C PRO A 91 7.25 26.35 1.89
N VAL A 92 7.34 26.45 0.56
CA VAL A 92 8.00 27.58 -0.14
C VAL A 92 6.98 28.61 -0.61
N CYS A 93 5.89 28.20 -1.24
CA CYS A 93 4.89 29.12 -1.80
C CYS A 93 3.53 29.08 -1.10
N ASP A 94 3.35 28.27 -0.10
CA ASP A 94 2.11 28.02 0.65
C ASP A 94 0.91 27.55 -0.21
N GLU A 95 1.14 27.23 -1.48
CA GLU A 95 0.09 26.73 -2.36
C GLU A 95 -0.32 25.29 -1.96
N PRO A 96 -1.63 24.96 -2.10
CA PRO A 96 -2.12 23.61 -1.87
C PRO A 96 -1.43 22.59 -2.78
N ALA A 97 -0.98 21.48 -2.22
CA ALA A 97 -0.29 20.41 -2.93
C ALA A 97 -0.86 19.04 -2.53
N PRO A 98 -0.84 18.02 -3.40
CA PRO A 98 -1.17 16.68 -3.00
C PRO A 98 -0.09 16.13 -2.05
N ALA A 99 -0.50 15.64 -0.89
CA ALA A 99 0.39 14.85 -0.05
C ALA A 99 0.70 13.54 -0.77
N TRP A 100 1.94 13.09 -0.71
CA TRP A 100 2.34 11.77 -1.19
C TRP A 100 2.14 10.74 -0.11
N TYR A 101 2.70 11.00 1.08
CA TYR A 101 2.51 10.19 2.28
C TYR A 101 2.65 11.04 3.55
N ALA A 102 2.17 10.47 4.64
CA ALA A 102 2.39 10.98 5.98
C ALA A 102 3.16 9.95 6.81
N LEU A 103 4.06 10.41 7.69
CA LEU A 103 4.77 9.56 8.64
C LEU A 103 4.23 9.82 10.05
N HIS A 104 3.94 8.74 10.74
CA HIS A 104 3.37 8.78 12.08
C HIS A 104 4.27 8.00 13.03
N GLY A 105 4.66 8.62 14.15
CA GLY A 105 5.42 7.97 15.23
C GLY A 105 4.49 7.29 16.24
N ALA A 106 4.92 6.16 16.78
CA ALA A 106 4.15 5.40 17.75
C ALA A 106 4.18 6.07 19.13
N ARG A 107 3.01 6.43 19.64
CA ARG A 107 2.81 7.01 20.98
C ARG A 107 3.00 5.92 22.05
N ARG A 108 3.70 6.28 23.12
CA ARG A 108 3.95 5.44 24.29
C ARG A 108 3.74 6.25 25.55
N ARG A 109 3.36 5.59 26.64
CA ARG A 109 3.27 6.19 27.96
C ARG A 109 4.50 5.85 28.79
N CYS A 110 5.02 6.81 29.51
CA CYS A 110 5.96 6.60 30.59
C CYS A 110 5.50 7.34 31.86
N ALA A 111 6.19 7.15 32.97
CA ALA A 111 5.81 7.78 34.25
C ALA A 111 5.79 9.32 34.21
N CYS A 112 6.60 9.95 33.36
CA CYS A 112 6.67 11.42 33.25
C CYS A 112 5.74 12.01 32.16
N GLY A 113 5.01 11.18 31.42
CA GLY A 113 4.10 11.65 30.36
C GLY A 113 4.07 10.76 29.12
N GLU A 114 3.77 11.36 27.98
CA GLU A 114 3.73 10.69 26.70
C GLU A 114 5.03 10.96 25.91
N VAL A 115 5.55 9.93 25.27
CA VAL A 115 6.65 10.01 24.32
C VAL A 115 6.24 9.39 23.00
N VAL A 116 6.93 9.75 21.93
CA VAL A 116 6.73 9.19 20.59
C VAL A 116 7.97 8.42 20.17
N VAL A 117 7.81 7.16 19.83
CA VAL A 117 8.89 6.26 19.39
C VAL A 117 8.86 6.16 17.87
N VAL A 118 10.04 6.25 17.24
CA VAL A 118 10.23 6.08 15.81
C VAL A 118 11.26 5.01 15.51
N ASP A 119 11.20 4.44 14.29
CA ASP A 119 12.22 3.49 13.84
C ASP A 119 13.59 4.16 13.69
N SER A 120 13.62 5.41 13.20
CA SER A 120 14.79 6.28 13.11
C SER A 120 14.38 7.74 13.05
N LEU A 121 15.20 8.62 13.59
CA LEU A 121 15.09 10.08 13.42
C LEU A 121 15.48 10.51 12.01
N VAL A 122 16.28 9.70 11.29
CA VAL A 122 16.63 9.95 9.89
C VAL A 122 15.42 9.65 9.00
N ILE A 123 14.95 10.68 8.32
CA ILE A 123 13.82 10.58 7.37
C ILE A 123 14.34 10.27 5.97
N ARG A 124 15.41 10.90 5.54
CA ARG A 124 15.93 10.68 4.18
C ARG A 124 17.40 11.06 4.07
N GLN A 125 18.15 10.25 3.35
CA GLN A 125 19.45 10.65 2.83
C GLN A 125 19.26 11.30 1.46
N GLN A 126 19.79 12.49 1.27
CA GLN A 126 19.71 13.21 0.01
C GLN A 126 20.86 12.81 -0.93
N PRO A 127 20.72 13.00 -2.25
CA PRO A 127 21.77 12.63 -3.21
C PRO A 127 23.10 13.39 -3.02
N ASP A 128 23.05 14.58 -2.45
CA ASP A 128 24.22 15.42 -2.11
C ASP A 128 24.92 15.01 -0.81
N GLY A 129 24.43 13.94 -0.14
CA GLY A 129 24.94 13.45 1.13
C GLY A 129 24.34 14.11 2.36
N ALA A 130 23.51 15.15 2.21
CA ALA A 130 22.79 15.75 3.33
C ALA A 130 21.74 14.75 3.87
N THR A 131 21.50 14.82 5.18
CA THR A 131 20.53 13.94 5.84
C THR A 131 19.40 14.76 6.41
N LEU A 132 18.18 14.47 5.98
CA LEU A 132 16.97 15.04 6.57
C LEU A 132 16.58 14.28 7.83
N CYS A 133 16.61 14.96 8.98
CA CYS A 133 16.33 14.37 10.28
C CYS A 133 15.17 15.05 10.99
N LEU A 134 14.50 14.33 11.90
CA LEU A 134 13.57 14.91 12.88
C LEU A 134 14.34 15.38 14.11
N CYS A 135 14.08 16.60 14.53
CA CYS A 135 14.57 17.09 15.83
C CYS A 135 13.87 16.31 16.97
N PRO A 136 14.60 15.67 17.89
CA PRO A 136 13.98 14.87 18.95
C PRO A 136 13.20 15.69 19.99
N ARG A 137 13.41 17.03 20.02
CA ARG A 137 12.78 17.92 21.00
C ARG A 137 11.56 18.65 20.46
N CYS A 138 11.61 19.19 19.24
CA CYS A 138 10.50 19.95 18.65
C CYS A 138 9.76 19.22 17.54
N GLY A 139 10.37 18.17 16.93
CA GLY A 139 9.78 17.44 15.79
C GLY A 139 9.93 18.14 14.45
N GLU A 140 10.58 19.29 14.39
CA GLU A 140 10.89 19.97 13.13
C GLU A 140 11.91 19.17 12.32
N LEU A 141 11.87 19.35 11.01
CA LEU A 141 12.83 18.73 10.10
C LEU A 141 14.08 19.61 9.99
N ASP A 142 15.23 18.96 10.14
CA ASP A 142 16.55 19.55 9.99
C ASP A 142 17.26 18.88 8.80
N ALA A 143 17.65 19.68 7.84
CA ALA A 143 18.43 19.24 6.67
C ALA A 143 19.95 19.45 6.87
N GLY A 144 20.38 19.81 8.08
CA GLY A 144 21.76 20.18 8.37
C GLY A 144 22.04 21.66 8.13
N ASP A 145 20.99 22.48 8.01
CA ASP A 145 21.05 23.92 7.75
C ASP A 145 21.05 24.78 9.03
N GLY A 146 21.31 24.15 10.18
CA GLY A 146 21.49 24.85 11.44
C GLY A 146 20.23 25.09 12.27
N HIS A 147 19.28 24.15 12.23
CA HIS A 147 18.09 24.19 13.07
C HIS A 147 18.40 24.44 14.54
N VAL A 148 17.92 25.56 15.08
CA VAL A 148 18.06 25.90 16.50
C VAL A 148 16.81 25.51 17.27
N CYS A 149 16.93 24.47 18.06
CA CYS A 149 15.80 23.99 18.88
C CYS A 149 15.79 24.66 20.26
N THR A 150 14.68 25.33 20.59
CA THR A 150 14.46 26.00 21.89
C THR A 150 13.65 25.11 22.87
N ALA A 151 13.12 23.96 22.44
CA ALA A 151 12.35 23.08 23.30
C ALA A 151 13.21 22.45 24.41
N ALA A 152 12.70 22.46 25.65
CA ALA A 152 13.44 22.03 26.82
C ALA A 152 13.51 20.48 26.97
N SER A 153 12.48 19.77 26.50
CA SER A 153 12.35 18.31 26.73
C SER A 153 12.33 17.52 25.41
N THR A 154 12.86 16.32 25.44
CA THR A 154 12.79 15.36 24.34
C THR A 154 11.47 14.62 24.42
N PHE A 155 10.67 14.64 23.34
CA PHE A 155 9.44 13.85 23.25
C PHE A 155 9.53 12.73 22.18
N LEU A 156 10.51 12.81 21.28
CA LEU A 156 10.70 11.89 20.16
C LEU A 156 11.98 11.10 20.35
N ILE A 157 11.88 9.77 20.29
CA ILE A 157 12.99 8.87 20.57
C ILE A 157 13.06 7.74 19.54
N GLU A 158 14.25 7.21 19.31
CA GLU A 158 14.43 6.01 18.47
C GLU A 158 14.12 4.72 19.25
N LYS A 159 13.64 3.71 18.56
CA LYS A 159 13.29 2.39 19.10
C LYS A 159 14.44 1.68 19.81
N THR A 160 15.67 2.07 19.56
CA THR A 160 16.87 1.56 20.23
C THR A 160 17.02 2.07 21.67
N GLN A 161 16.35 3.17 22.00
CA GLN A 161 16.28 3.70 23.36
C GLN A 161 15.20 2.95 24.14
N MET A 162 15.60 2.05 25.03
CA MET A 162 14.69 1.20 25.80
C MET A 162 14.04 1.89 27.00
N VAL A 163 14.54 3.08 27.37
CA VAL A 163 14.07 3.85 28.53
C VAL A 163 13.84 5.32 28.17
N CYS A 164 12.96 5.96 28.90
CA CYS A 164 12.65 7.38 28.73
C CYS A 164 13.88 8.24 29.06
N PRO A 165 14.32 9.15 28.19
CA PRO A 165 15.49 10.01 28.46
C PRO A 165 15.25 11.01 29.59
N THR A 166 13.99 11.29 29.94
CA THR A 166 13.64 12.24 30.99
C THR A 166 13.56 11.58 32.37
N CYS A 167 12.91 10.41 32.50
CA CYS A 167 12.67 9.80 33.81
C CYS A 167 13.37 8.43 33.99
N GLY A 168 14.06 7.88 32.99
CA GLY A 168 14.70 6.57 33.03
C GLY A 168 13.75 5.37 33.07
N GLY A 169 12.43 5.59 33.09
CA GLY A 169 11.41 4.53 33.14
C GLY A 169 11.19 3.83 31.82
N ALA A 170 10.65 2.61 31.86
CA ALA A 170 10.22 1.86 30.71
C ALA A 170 8.98 2.49 30.06
N TYR A 171 8.75 2.17 28.78
CA TYR A 171 7.56 2.60 28.05
C TYR A 171 6.47 1.54 28.05
N GLU A 172 5.22 1.97 28.07
CA GLU A 172 4.04 1.12 27.97
C GLU A 172 3.27 1.39 26.66
N ASP A 173 2.79 0.32 26.03
CA ASP A 173 1.88 0.39 24.91
C ASP A 173 0.53 0.96 25.34
N LEU A 174 -0.10 1.82 24.52
CA LEU A 174 -1.43 2.40 24.77
C LEU A 174 -2.52 1.38 24.39
N THR A 175 -2.56 0.21 25.04
CA THR A 175 -3.47 -0.90 24.68
C THR A 175 -4.96 -0.58 24.81
N THR A 176 -5.31 0.42 25.61
CA THR A 176 -6.70 0.89 25.80
C THR A 176 -7.16 1.91 24.75
N VAL A 177 -6.24 2.40 23.92
CA VAL A 177 -6.53 3.32 22.81
C VAL A 177 -6.65 2.50 21.52
N PRO A 178 -7.61 2.77 20.60
CA PRO A 178 -7.67 2.12 19.30
C PRO A 178 -6.34 2.22 18.55
N PHE A 179 -5.94 1.16 17.85
CA PHE A 179 -4.57 1.06 17.31
C PHE A 179 -4.22 2.23 16.40
N TYR A 180 -5.10 2.65 15.49
CA TYR A 180 -4.84 3.80 14.59
C TYR A 180 -4.59 5.11 15.37
N ALA A 181 -5.20 5.29 16.52
CA ALA A 181 -5.07 6.50 17.36
C ALA A 181 -3.81 6.49 18.26
N ARG A 182 -3.04 5.38 18.25
CA ARG A 182 -1.74 5.26 18.96
C ARG A 182 -0.59 5.90 18.21
N TYR A 183 -0.86 6.66 17.16
CA TYR A 183 0.16 7.27 16.32
C TYR A 183 -0.01 8.78 16.27
N ARG A 184 1.11 9.50 16.21
CA ARG A 184 1.17 10.95 16.07
C ARG A 184 1.78 11.30 14.73
N LEU A 185 1.15 12.20 13.96
CA LEU A 185 1.68 12.73 12.72
C LEU A 185 2.98 13.50 12.99
N LEU A 186 4.04 13.19 12.25
CA LEU A 186 5.37 13.77 12.41
C LEU A 186 5.89 14.43 11.13
N VAL A 187 5.58 13.87 9.97
CA VAL A 187 6.08 14.38 8.68
C VAL A 187 4.98 14.25 7.65
N VAL A 188 4.87 15.27 6.81
CA VAL A 188 4.08 15.22 5.57
C VAL A 188 5.04 15.40 4.40
N ALA A 189 5.02 14.43 3.47
CA ALA A 189 5.70 14.55 2.19
C ALA A 189 4.67 14.92 1.12
N GLY A 190 4.99 15.92 0.29
CA GLY A 190 4.12 16.38 -0.78
C GLY A 190 4.90 16.76 -2.03
N HIS A 191 4.18 17.10 -3.08
CA HIS A 191 4.80 17.55 -4.32
C HIS A 191 4.13 18.82 -4.83
N CYS A 192 4.90 19.89 -4.84
CA CYS A 192 4.51 21.15 -5.46
C CYS A 192 4.90 21.15 -6.95
N PRO A 193 4.02 21.56 -7.86
CA PRO A 193 4.36 21.66 -9.29
C PRO A 193 5.56 22.60 -9.55
N ALA A 194 5.67 23.70 -8.78
CA ALA A 194 6.74 24.68 -8.95
C ALA A 194 8.04 24.32 -8.21
N HIS A 195 7.95 23.68 -7.02
CA HIS A 195 9.09 23.47 -6.14
C HIS A 195 9.49 21.98 -5.96
N GLY A 196 8.77 21.06 -6.62
CA GLY A 196 9.09 19.62 -6.58
C GLY A 196 8.68 18.94 -5.29
N LEU A 197 9.38 17.84 -4.97
CA LEU A 197 9.15 17.04 -3.77
C LEU A 197 9.64 17.76 -2.52
N PHE A 198 8.80 17.79 -1.49
CA PHE A 198 9.16 18.36 -0.19
C PHE A 198 8.78 17.43 0.96
N HIS A 199 9.45 17.62 2.09
CA HIS A 199 9.09 17.07 3.39
C HIS A 199 9.01 18.21 4.39
N ARG A 200 8.03 18.20 5.26
CA ARG A 200 7.89 19.21 6.31
C ARG A 200 7.24 18.63 7.57
N ALA A 201 7.42 19.29 8.69
CA ALA A 201 6.62 19.06 9.87
C ALA A 201 5.15 19.43 9.59
N PRO A 202 4.16 18.71 10.18
CA PRO A 202 2.76 19.04 10.01
C PRO A 202 2.41 20.40 10.62
N ASP A 203 1.55 21.15 9.96
CA ASP A 203 0.97 22.38 10.52
C ASP A 203 -0.47 22.15 11.02
N TRP A 204 -1.12 23.23 11.48
CA TRP A 204 -2.49 23.20 11.98
C TRP A 204 -3.50 22.69 10.92
N ARG A 205 -3.27 23.00 9.63
CA ARG A 205 -4.13 22.56 8.50
C ARG A 205 -4.08 21.05 8.29
N ASP A 206 -2.90 20.43 8.45
CA ASP A 206 -2.77 18.97 8.37
C ASP A 206 -3.47 18.29 9.56
N HIS A 207 -3.34 18.87 10.76
CA HIS A 207 -4.03 18.38 11.96
C HIS A 207 -5.54 18.55 11.86
N GLU A 208 -6.04 19.65 11.30
CA GLU A 208 -7.46 19.88 11.06
C GLU A 208 -8.05 18.82 10.11
N ARG A 209 -7.36 18.49 9.01
CA ARG A 209 -7.79 17.44 8.08
C ARG A 209 -7.82 16.05 8.72
N LEU A 210 -6.85 15.74 9.57
CA LEU A 210 -6.87 14.50 10.34
C LEU A 210 -8.05 14.47 11.31
N ALA A 211 -8.25 15.52 12.07
CA ALA A 211 -9.36 15.64 13.03
C ALA A 211 -10.72 15.55 12.33
N ALA A 212 -10.88 16.17 11.16
CA ALA A 212 -12.08 16.05 10.33
C ALA A 212 -12.34 14.62 9.86
N ALA A 213 -11.28 13.89 9.48
CA ALA A 213 -11.39 12.47 9.12
C ALA A 213 -11.77 11.62 10.34
N ASP A 214 -11.17 11.88 11.50
CA ASP A 214 -11.47 11.16 12.75
C ASP A 214 -12.91 11.40 13.21
N ALA A 215 -13.41 12.63 13.09
CA ALA A 215 -14.81 12.97 13.40
C ALA A 215 -15.82 12.23 12.50
N ARG A 216 -15.47 11.96 11.25
CA ARG A 216 -16.31 11.21 10.31
C ARG A 216 -16.25 9.70 10.50
N ARG A 217 -15.22 9.17 11.19
CA ARG A 217 -14.98 7.72 11.30
C ARG A 217 -16.18 6.96 11.86
N ALA A 218 -16.84 7.50 12.90
CA ALA A 218 -17.99 6.85 13.53
C ALA A 218 -19.24 6.78 12.63
N ALA A 219 -19.31 7.64 11.62
CA ALA A 219 -20.41 7.67 10.65
C ALA A 219 -20.17 6.77 9.42
N LEU A 220 -18.99 6.15 9.28
CA LEU A 220 -18.71 5.23 8.19
C LEU A 220 -19.54 3.95 8.34
N PRO A 221 -20.04 3.35 7.23
CA PRO A 221 -20.98 2.23 7.27
C PRO A 221 -20.31 0.87 7.53
N PHE A 222 -19.26 0.85 8.33
CA PHE A 222 -18.59 -0.38 8.75
C PHE A 222 -19.18 -0.87 10.06
N ALA A 223 -19.87 -1.99 10.05
CA ALA A 223 -20.34 -2.66 11.26
C ALA A 223 -19.13 -3.25 12.02
N PRO A 224 -18.73 -2.73 13.20
CA PRO A 224 -17.51 -3.18 13.88
C PRO A 224 -17.50 -4.69 14.16
N GLU A 225 -18.67 -5.29 14.39
CA GLU A 225 -18.86 -6.71 14.68
C GLU A 225 -18.46 -7.60 13.50
N ALA A 226 -18.67 -7.12 12.25
CA ALA A 226 -18.30 -7.85 11.05
C ALA A 226 -16.78 -7.92 10.86
N PHE A 227 -16.03 -7.07 11.54
CA PHE A 227 -14.56 -6.97 11.44
C PHE A 227 -13.85 -7.32 12.74
N GLY A 228 -14.53 -8.04 13.65
CA GLY A 228 -13.97 -8.50 14.92
C GLY A 228 -12.78 -9.45 14.70
N VAL A 229 -11.73 -9.28 15.52
CA VAL A 229 -10.57 -10.19 15.51
C VAL A 229 -10.96 -11.47 16.25
N VAL A 230 -11.09 -12.57 15.50
CA VAL A 230 -11.36 -13.88 16.05
C VAL A 230 -10.10 -14.44 16.73
N SER A 231 -10.25 -15.06 17.92
CA SER A 231 -9.14 -15.68 18.64
C SER A 231 -8.57 -16.87 17.86
N GLY A 232 -7.25 -16.94 17.78
CA GLY A 232 -6.49 -17.99 17.10
C GLY A 232 -5.01 -17.67 17.08
N ASP A 233 -4.16 -18.65 16.72
CA ASP A 233 -2.71 -18.51 16.73
C ASP A 233 -2.22 -17.32 15.91
N LYS A 234 -2.80 -17.09 14.74
CA LYS A 234 -2.41 -15.99 13.84
C LYS A 234 -2.86 -14.62 14.33
N SER A 235 -3.95 -14.53 15.06
CA SER A 235 -4.52 -13.28 15.59
C SER A 235 -4.10 -12.98 17.04
N ALA A 236 -3.45 -13.91 17.72
CA ALA A 236 -3.01 -13.73 19.11
C ALA A 236 -2.14 -12.48 19.32
N GLN A 237 -1.35 -12.08 18.33
CA GLN A 237 -0.54 -10.87 18.39
C GLN A 237 -1.38 -9.58 18.39
N LEU A 238 -2.48 -9.54 17.64
CA LEU A 238 -3.42 -8.41 17.63
C LEU A 238 -4.10 -8.28 18.98
N LEU A 239 -4.68 -9.37 19.48
CA LEU A 239 -5.40 -9.40 20.77
C LEU A 239 -4.51 -9.02 21.95
N ARG A 240 -3.28 -9.53 22.02
CA ARG A 240 -2.28 -9.14 23.06
C ARG A 240 -1.95 -7.64 23.04
N ARG A 241 -2.13 -6.97 21.91
CA ARG A 241 -1.95 -5.52 21.76
C ARG A 241 -3.24 -4.74 21.94
N GLY A 242 -4.33 -5.38 22.38
CA GLY A 242 -5.64 -4.73 22.54
C GLY A 242 -6.25 -4.28 21.22
N ILE A 243 -6.00 -5.01 20.13
CA ILE A 243 -6.63 -4.76 18.83
C ILE A 243 -7.72 -5.81 18.65
N HIS A 244 -8.96 -5.38 18.78
CA HIS A 244 -10.14 -6.25 18.75
C HIS A 244 -10.93 -6.14 17.45
N SER A 245 -10.64 -5.15 16.61
CA SER A 245 -11.24 -4.99 15.29
C SER A 245 -10.16 -4.77 14.22
N TYR A 246 -10.31 -5.43 13.08
CA TYR A 246 -9.46 -5.18 11.92
C TYR A 246 -9.58 -3.73 11.39
N LEU A 247 -10.69 -3.04 11.65
CA LEU A 247 -10.86 -1.63 11.31
C LEU A 247 -9.85 -0.73 12.02
N ASP A 248 -9.36 -1.12 13.19
CA ASP A 248 -8.37 -0.36 13.95
C ASP A 248 -6.99 -0.34 13.31
N LEU A 249 -6.73 -1.25 12.36
CA LEU A 249 -5.49 -1.27 11.57
C LEU A 249 -5.41 -0.17 10.52
N PHE A 250 -6.48 0.60 10.34
CA PHE A 250 -6.59 1.65 9.33
C PHE A 250 -6.81 3.01 9.99
N SER A 251 -6.14 4.04 9.48
CA SER A 251 -6.46 5.43 9.83
C SER A 251 -7.86 5.79 9.36
N SER A 252 -8.40 6.89 9.86
CA SER A 252 -9.73 7.35 9.46
C SER A 252 -9.78 7.76 7.99
N ARG A 253 -8.69 8.30 7.43
CA ARG A 253 -8.58 8.61 5.99
C ARG A 253 -8.55 7.33 5.13
N GLN A 254 -7.88 6.29 5.61
CA GLN A 254 -7.83 4.99 4.93
C GLN A 254 -9.20 4.30 4.93
N LEU A 255 -9.96 4.38 6.04
CA LEU A 255 -11.33 3.86 6.06
C LEU A 255 -12.28 4.67 5.18
N ALA A 256 -12.16 6.01 5.16
CA ALA A 256 -12.93 6.85 4.25
C ALA A 256 -12.65 6.51 2.78
N PHE A 257 -11.40 6.20 2.45
CA PHE A 257 -11.03 5.70 1.11
C PHE A 257 -11.73 4.37 0.79
N LEU A 258 -11.76 3.42 1.73
CA LEU A 258 -12.39 2.12 1.50
C LEU A 258 -13.91 2.24 1.33
N ASP A 259 -14.56 3.07 2.14
CA ASP A 259 -16.00 3.36 2.01
C ASP A 259 -16.32 3.99 0.65
N ALA A 260 -15.64 5.08 0.30
CA ALA A 260 -15.81 5.74 -0.99
C ALA A 260 -15.54 4.79 -2.16
N ALA A 261 -14.46 3.99 -2.06
CA ALA A 261 -14.13 3.00 -3.08
C ALA A 261 -15.26 1.98 -3.27
N GLY A 262 -15.85 1.48 -2.18
CA GLY A 262 -16.99 0.56 -2.25
C GLY A 262 -18.20 1.15 -2.96
N ARG A 263 -18.52 2.43 -2.67
CA ARG A 263 -19.67 3.14 -3.26
C ARG A 263 -19.51 3.49 -4.75
N TYR A 264 -18.29 3.81 -5.17
CA TYR A 264 -18.01 4.22 -6.54
C TYR A 264 -17.58 3.07 -7.48
N LEU A 265 -17.59 1.82 -7.02
CA LEU A 265 -17.36 0.67 -7.91
C LEU A 265 -18.43 0.68 -9.03
N PRO A 266 -18.02 0.64 -10.32
CA PRO A 266 -18.96 0.67 -11.43
C PRO A 266 -19.87 -0.56 -11.45
N GLU A 267 -21.01 -0.46 -12.15
CA GLU A 267 -21.97 -1.55 -12.26
C GLU A 267 -21.54 -2.65 -13.25
N GLU A 268 -20.75 -2.29 -14.27
CA GLU A 268 -20.26 -3.25 -15.25
C GLU A 268 -19.42 -4.34 -14.56
N PRO A 269 -19.81 -5.64 -14.64
CA PRO A 269 -19.33 -6.67 -13.74
C PRO A 269 -17.81 -6.90 -13.79
N LEU A 270 -17.22 -6.91 -14.98
CA LEU A 270 -15.79 -7.17 -15.12
C LEU A 270 -14.95 -5.97 -14.67
N VAL A 271 -15.39 -4.73 -14.98
CA VAL A 271 -14.72 -3.52 -14.48
C VAL A 271 -14.83 -3.44 -12.97
N ARG A 272 -16.03 -3.68 -12.42
CA ARG A 272 -16.30 -3.74 -10.99
C ARG A 272 -15.34 -4.75 -10.30
N LEU A 273 -15.25 -5.97 -10.82
CA LEU A 273 -14.38 -7.01 -10.27
C LEU A 273 -12.91 -6.60 -10.28
N ASN A 274 -12.42 -6.10 -11.41
CA ASN A 274 -11.02 -5.65 -11.51
C ASN A 274 -10.71 -4.49 -10.57
N LEU A 275 -11.61 -3.52 -10.42
CA LEU A 275 -11.41 -2.38 -9.51
C LEU A 275 -11.55 -2.76 -8.04
N ALA A 276 -12.45 -3.69 -7.69
CA ALA A 276 -12.55 -4.22 -6.34
C ALA A 276 -11.25 -4.95 -5.93
N LEU A 277 -10.70 -5.79 -6.82
CA LEU A 277 -9.40 -6.43 -6.60
C LEU A 277 -8.25 -5.43 -6.52
N LEU A 278 -8.32 -4.34 -7.28
CA LEU A 278 -7.35 -3.25 -7.22
C LEU A 278 -7.37 -2.57 -5.84
N VAL A 279 -8.55 -2.27 -5.31
CA VAL A 279 -8.74 -1.70 -3.96
C VAL A 279 -8.24 -2.67 -2.91
N SER A 280 -8.62 -3.95 -3.00
CA SER A 280 -8.10 -5.00 -2.11
C SER A 280 -6.56 -5.06 -2.11
N THR A 281 -5.95 -5.01 -3.30
CA THR A 281 -4.48 -4.96 -3.42
C THR A 281 -3.88 -3.69 -2.81
N ALA A 282 -4.58 -2.56 -2.89
CA ALA A 282 -4.11 -1.31 -2.30
C ALA A 282 -3.97 -1.39 -0.77
N LEU A 283 -4.74 -2.24 -0.09
CA LEU A 283 -4.66 -2.45 1.36
C LEU A 283 -3.28 -2.98 1.81
N GLU A 284 -2.55 -3.66 0.93
CA GLU A 284 -1.18 -4.08 1.20
C GLU A 284 -0.27 -2.89 1.51
N PHE A 285 -0.57 -1.72 0.94
CA PHE A 285 0.23 -0.50 1.07
C PHE A 285 -0.46 0.60 1.88
N ASN A 286 -1.70 0.40 2.28
CA ASN A 286 -2.56 1.41 2.90
C ASN A 286 -3.19 0.89 4.20
N SER A 287 -2.35 0.63 5.20
CA SER A 287 -2.75 0.36 6.58
C SER A 287 -1.74 0.99 7.55
N MET A 288 -2.09 1.14 8.82
CA MET A 288 -1.17 1.60 9.86
C MET A 288 -0.10 0.56 10.23
N LEU A 289 -0.13 -0.62 9.63
CA LEU A 289 0.93 -1.62 9.71
C LEU A 289 2.04 -1.39 8.65
N CYS A 290 1.83 -0.50 7.70
CA CYS A 290 2.88 -0.11 6.75
C CYS A 290 3.96 0.68 7.46
N GLY A 291 5.21 0.23 7.34
CA GLY A 291 6.37 0.88 7.95
C GLY A 291 7.15 1.71 6.96
N TYR A 292 7.88 2.69 7.48
CA TYR A 292 8.77 3.55 6.70
C TYR A 292 10.22 3.08 6.79
N LYS A 293 10.94 3.05 5.66
CA LYS A 293 12.34 2.66 5.56
C LYS A 293 13.21 3.90 5.28
N GLY A 294 13.51 4.69 6.31
CA GLY A 294 14.29 5.93 6.18
C GLY A 294 15.78 5.72 5.95
N THR A 295 16.36 4.70 6.58
CA THR A 295 17.81 4.46 6.64
C THR A 295 18.34 3.42 5.64
N GLU A 296 17.50 2.76 4.85
CA GLU A 296 17.98 1.80 3.84
C GLU A 296 18.70 2.52 2.69
N GLN A 297 20.02 2.33 2.59
CA GLN A 297 20.86 2.95 1.56
C GLN A 297 20.41 2.69 0.12
N ARG A 298 19.87 1.50 -0.17
CA ARG A 298 19.44 1.15 -1.53
C ARG A 298 18.06 1.68 -1.92
N ARG A 299 17.17 1.97 -0.97
CA ARG A 299 15.79 2.42 -1.19
C ARG A 299 15.30 3.29 -0.04
N SER A 300 16.03 4.31 0.29
CA SER A 300 15.60 5.30 1.28
C SER A 300 14.22 5.84 0.92
N GLY A 301 13.30 5.85 1.87
CA GLY A 301 11.91 6.26 1.67
C GLY A 301 10.97 5.19 1.12
N ALA A 302 11.39 3.93 1.07
CA ALA A 302 10.52 2.84 0.63
C ALA A 302 9.48 2.46 1.69
N VAL A 303 8.33 1.97 1.21
CA VAL A 303 7.27 1.41 2.07
C VAL A 303 7.62 -0.03 2.43
N ARG A 304 7.50 -0.37 3.71
CA ARG A 304 7.37 -1.75 4.17
C ARG A 304 5.87 -2.04 4.21
N HIS A 305 5.38 -2.88 3.31
CA HIS A 305 3.95 -3.15 3.19
C HIS A 305 3.43 -4.05 4.32
N THR A 306 2.10 -4.10 4.46
CA THR A 306 1.37 -4.71 5.60
C THR A 306 1.85 -6.11 5.97
N PHE A 307 2.09 -6.99 4.99
CA PHE A 307 2.49 -8.39 5.18
C PHE A 307 3.92 -8.67 4.71
N ALA A 308 4.83 -7.73 4.93
CA ALA A 308 6.24 -7.88 4.50
C ALA A 308 6.95 -9.12 5.08
N TYR A 309 6.47 -9.69 6.18
CA TYR A 309 7.08 -10.81 6.92
C TYR A 309 6.15 -12.00 7.11
N HIS A 310 5.11 -12.15 6.30
CA HIS A 310 4.07 -13.19 6.48
C HIS A 310 3.40 -13.16 7.86
N GLY A 311 3.37 -11.99 8.50
CA GLY A 311 2.77 -11.76 9.81
C GLY A 311 2.59 -10.27 10.06
N TYR A 312 1.90 -9.95 11.14
CA TYR A 312 1.67 -8.56 11.52
C TYR A 312 2.96 -7.91 12.01
N ALA A 313 3.41 -6.87 11.32
CA ALA A 313 4.50 -6.00 11.75
C ALA A 313 3.93 -4.69 12.29
N PHE A 314 4.31 -4.30 13.50
CA PHE A 314 3.86 -3.08 14.15
C PHE A 314 4.97 -2.04 14.09
N PRO A 315 4.95 -1.12 13.11
CA PRO A 315 6.02 -0.16 12.93
C PRO A 315 6.02 0.87 14.06
N TYR A 316 7.21 1.34 14.43
CA TYR A 316 7.33 2.56 15.25
C TYR A 316 7.17 3.81 14.40
N THR A 317 7.57 3.76 13.14
CA THR A 317 7.25 4.79 12.15
C THR A 317 6.27 4.21 11.11
N ALA A 318 4.98 4.47 11.30
CA ALA A 318 3.95 4.08 10.34
C ALA A 318 3.94 5.04 9.15
N LEU A 319 3.75 4.50 7.95
CA LEU A 319 3.62 5.26 6.72
C LEU A 319 2.17 5.17 6.21
N GLU A 320 1.50 6.29 6.14
CA GLU A 320 0.19 6.44 5.53
C GLU A 320 0.33 7.00 4.12
N THR A 321 0.14 6.16 3.12
CA THR A 321 0.21 6.56 1.70
C THR A 321 -1.09 7.24 1.27
N ASN A 322 -0.98 8.23 0.37
CA ASN A 322 -2.13 8.75 -0.35
C ASN A 322 -2.44 7.83 -1.55
N PRO A 323 -3.54 7.04 -1.53
CA PRO A 323 -3.89 6.14 -2.63
C PRO A 323 -4.26 6.89 -3.92
N LEU A 324 -4.63 8.18 -3.81
CA LEU A 324 -5.05 9.05 -4.91
C LEU A 324 -3.93 9.98 -5.41
N TYR A 325 -2.69 9.79 -4.93
CA TYR A 325 -1.56 10.61 -5.35
C TYR A 325 -1.41 10.56 -6.89
N PRO A 326 -1.26 11.72 -7.58
CA PRO A 326 -1.41 11.81 -9.04
C PRO A 326 -0.21 11.24 -9.83
N ARG A 327 0.79 10.69 -9.15
CA ARG A 327 1.96 10.08 -9.78
C ARG A 327 2.03 8.59 -9.43
N GLN A 328 2.77 7.83 -10.26
CA GLN A 328 2.99 6.41 -10.02
C GLN A 328 3.99 6.21 -8.86
N ALA A 329 3.46 5.95 -7.68
CA ALA A 329 4.22 5.64 -6.47
C ALA A 329 3.66 4.39 -5.77
N SER A 330 4.45 3.77 -4.91
CA SER A 330 4.01 2.59 -4.17
C SER A 330 2.73 2.88 -3.38
N GLY A 331 1.74 2.01 -3.49
CA GLY A 331 0.45 2.14 -2.80
C GLY A 331 -0.58 3.03 -3.50
N THR A 332 -0.24 3.71 -4.60
CA THR A 332 -1.21 4.51 -5.35
C THR A 332 -2.04 3.65 -6.30
N LEU A 333 -3.34 3.97 -6.43
CA LEU A 333 -4.23 3.28 -7.36
C LEU A 333 -3.71 3.37 -8.80
N LEU A 334 -3.16 4.51 -9.20
CA LEU A 334 -2.59 4.71 -10.52
C LEU A 334 -1.43 3.74 -10.80
N LYS A 335 -0.51 3.54 -9.84
CA LYS A 335 0.60 2.59 -9.96
C LYS A 335 0.11 1.16 -10.03
N LEU A 336 -0.85 0.81 -9.18
CA LEU A 336 -1.42 -0.53 -9.13
C LEU A 336 -2.19 -0.84 -10.41
N TYR A 337 -3.02 0.08 -10.89
CA TYR A 337 -3.76 -0.10 -12.15
C TYR A 337 -2.82 -0.31 -13.33
N THR A 338 -1.85 0.58 -13.52
CA THR A 338 -0.92 0.50 -14.67
C THR A 338 -0.01 -0.73 -14.59
N GLY A 339 0.44 -1.09 -13.40
CA GLY A 339 1.37 -2.20 -13.20
C GLY A 339 0.73 -3.58 -13.20
N ARG A 340 -0.56 -3.68 -12.85
CA ARG A 340 -1.26 -4.97 -12.72
C ARG A 340 -2.32 -5.17 -13.79
N ILE A 341 -3.29 -4.27 -13.93
CA ILE A 341 -4.41 -4.47 -14.86
C ILE A 341 -4.00 -4.09 -16.29
N ASP A 342 -3.58 -2.85 -16.53
CA ASP A 342 -3.22 -2.35 -17.87
C ASP A 342 -2.10 -3.19 -18.48
N ARG A 343 -1.04 -3.45 -17.71
CA ARG A 343 0.10 -4.26 -18.16
C ARG A 343 -0.31 -5.70 -18.49
N ALA A 344 -1.11 -6.35 -17.64
CA ALA A 344 -1.55 -7.73 -17.87
C ALA A 344 -2.41 -7.83 -19.13
N ARG A 345 -3.36 -6.91 -19.33
CA ARG A 345 -4.22 -6.89 -20.53
C ARG A 345 -3.46 -6.57 -21.81
N ARG A 346 -2.46 -5.69 -21.76
CA ARG A 346 -1.57 -5.43 -22.91
C ARG A 346 -0.74 -6.66 -23.26
N TRP A 347 -0.25 -7.36 -22.24
CA TRP A 347 0.49 -8.59 -22.44
C TRP A 347 -0.40 -9.66 -23.06
N ALA A 348 -1.62 -9.85 -22.57
CA ALA A 348 -2.57 -10.81 -23.10
C ALA A 348 -2.93 -10.53 -24.59
N ALA A 349 -3.03 -9.24 -24.96
CA ALA A 349 -3.27 -8.87 -26.36
C ALA A 349 -2.07 -9.12 -27.30
N ARG A 350 -0.84 -9.05 -26.75
CA ARG A 350 0.42 -9.28 -27.47
C ARG A 350 1.43 -9.94 -26.54
N PRO A 351 1.31 -11.24 -26.30
CA PRO A 351 2.21 -11.95 -25.39
C PRO A 351 3.65 -11.86 -25.90
N GLN A 352 4.57 -11.68 -24.96
CA GLN A 352 6.00 -11.64 -25.22
C GLN A 352 6.70 -12.53 -24.21
N GLU A 353 7.64 -13.31 -24.69
CA GLU A 353 8.54 -14.07 -23.86
C GLU A 353 9.88 -13.35 -23.70
N ARG A 354 10.71 -13.84 -22.82
CA ARG A 354 12.05 -13.34 -22.59
C ARG A 354 13.05 -14.42 -22.97
N SER A 355 13.93 -14.11 -23.91
CA SER A 355 15.10 -14.91 -24.21
C SER A 355 16.35 -14.26 -23.64
N LEU A 356 17.27 -15.07 -23.12
CA LEU A 356 18.57 -14.58 -22.65
C LEU A 356 19.46 -14.31 -23.86
N ASP A 357 19.80 -13.05 -24.09
CA ASP A 357 20.89 -12.66 -24.96
C ASP A 357 22.22 -12.85 -24.21
N THR A 358 22.89 -13.97 -24.48
CA THR A 358 24.13 -14.32 -23.77
C THR A 358 25.28 -13.37 -24.11
N ALA A 359 25.27 -12.73 -25.29
CA ALA A 359 26.31 -11.77 -25.67
C ALA A 359 26.21 -10.47 -24.89
N ARG A 360 24.99 -10.07 -24.53
CA ARG A 360 24.70 -8.83 -23.76
C ARG A 360 24.44 -9.08 -22.27
N ALA A 361 24.45 -10.34 -21.84
CA ALA A 361 24.06 -10.74 -20.48
C ALA A 361 22.72 -10.13 -20.02
N THR A 362 21.76 -9.98 -20.92
CA THR A 362 20.44 -9.36 -20.65
C THR A 362 19.32 -10.16 -21.30
N PHE A 363 18.10 -9.98 -20.78
CA PHE A 363 16.90 -10.56 -21.37
C PHE A 363 16.35 -9.64 -22.46
N VAL A 364 16.08 -10.21 -23.63
CA VAL A 364 15.40 -9.53 -24.75
C VAL A 364 13.99 -10.10 -24.91
N PRO A 365 13.01 -9.26 -25.24
CA PRO A 365 11.66 -9.74 -25.53
C PRO A 365 11.65 -10.44 -26.89
N ILE A 366 10.98 -11.59 -26.96
CA ILE A 366 10.66 -12.28 -28.20
C ILE A 366 9.14 -12.39 -28.33
N PRO A 367 8.58 -12.48 -29.55
CA PRO A 367 7.16 -12.76 -29.73
C PRO A 367 6.80 -14.06 -29.00
N GLY A 368 5.84 -14.00 -28.11
CA GLY A 368 5.23 -15.17 -27.49
C GLY A 368 4.04 -15.66 -28.30
N GLU A 369 3.62 -16.89 -28.05
CA GLU A 369 2.37 -17.38 -28.60
C GLU A 369 1.20 -16.66 -27.92
N ARG A 370 0.13 -16.46 -28.71
CA ARG A 370 -1.09 -15.84 -28.21
C ARG A 370 -1.74 -16.84 -27.25
N ASP A 371 -2.05 -16.40 -26.05
CA ASP A 371 -2.81 -17.17 -25.10
C ASP A 371 -4.18 -17.53 -25.69
N SER A 372 -4.40 -18.82 -25.93
CA SER A 372 -5.62 -19.35 -26.54
C SER A 372 -6.84 -19.24 -25.61
N GLY A 373 -6.62 -18.90 -24.36
CA GLY A 373 -7.68 -18.69 -23.37
C GLY A 373 -8.27 -17.28 -23.34
N GLN A 374 -7.82 -16.39 -24.24
CA GLN A 374 -8.29 -15.00 -24.27
C GLN A 374 -8.80 -14.56 -25.64
#